data_bd4c08c43346f67d280ae2f62a4a9963
#
_entry.id   bd4c08c43346f67d280ae2f62a4a9963
#
_cell.length_a   1.000
_cell.length_b   1.000
_cell.length_c   1.000
_cell.angle_alpha   90.00
_cell.angle_beta   90.00
_cell.angle_gamma   90.00
#
_symmetry.space_group_name_H-M   'P 1'
#
loop_
_entity.id
_entity.type
_entity.pdbx_description
1 polymer ?
#
loop_
_entity_poly.entity_id
_entity_poly.type
_entity_poly.pdbx_seq_one_letter_code
_entity_poly.pdbx_strand_id
1 'polypeptide(L)'
;IMPTGIMLLSLFESNRGEVVNVHLLHDHDSAALLDPIRAIAASYQQNIHFYLINDDIFEHFPIGLDFQLDHVGTSFATYYRLYLAEILPADIDKVIYLDGDILVVDKLVELWNTSVENYAIAAVPDSYNNKIEHYNRLRYPQTLGYFNAGMLVVNLKYWREKQVLLKFFDYVKSNTERLRCHDQDVLNYLFKDSKLVLPIRYN
;
A
#
# COMPACT_ATOMS: atom_id res chain seq x y z
N ILE A 1 6.24 12.05 8.53
CA ILE A 1 5.92 11.65 9.94
C ILE A 1 4.64 12.30 10.43
N MET A 2 4.41 13.63 10.23
CA MET A 2 3.19 14.27 10.70
C MET A 2 1.91 13.63 10.11
N PRO A 3 1.77 13.41 8.81
CA PRO A 3 0.59 12.72 8.26
C PRO A 3 0.40 11.34 8.89
N THR A 4 1.46 10.54 8.99
CA THR A 4 1.42 9.20 9.59
C THR A 4 0.95 9.23 11.06
N GLY A 5 1.38 10.24 11.83
CA GLY A 5 0.89 10.42 13.19
C GLY A 5 -0.60 10.69 13.26
N ILE A 6 -1.15 11.51 12.36
CA ILE A 6 -2.58 11.80 12.25
C ILE A 6 -3.35 10.53 11.82
N MET A 7 -2.82 9.79 10.84
CA MET A 7 -3.39 8.51 10.41
C MET A 7 -3.50 7.55 11.59
N LEU A 8 -2.42 7.35 12.37
CA LEU A 8 -2.42 6.45 13.53
C LEU A 8 -3.39 6.90 14.63
N LEU A 9 -3.46 8.19 14.94
CA LEU A 9 -4.45 8.72 15.88
C LEU A 9 -5.87 8.41 15.43
N SER A 10 -6.19 8.65 14.15
CA SER A 10 -7.51 8.36 13.60
C SER A 10 -7.82 6.86 13.58
N LEU A 11 -6.82 6.03 13.26
CA LEU A 11 -6.93 4.57 13.27
C LEU A 11 -7.27 4.05 14.67
N PHE A 12 -6.51 4.46 15.70
CA PHE A 12 -6.70 3.98 17.05
C PHE A 12 -7.98 4.53 17.68
N GLU A 13 -8.32 5.80 17.38
CA GLU A 13 -9.55 6.42 17.87
C GLU A 13 -10.79 5.71 17.31
N SER A 14 -10.82 5.44 16.01
CA SER A 14 -11.95 4.77 15.34
C SER A 14 -12.06 3.29 15.72
N ASN A 15 -10.97 2.67 16.18
CA ASN A 15 -10.93 1.25 16.53
C ASN A 15 -10.73 1.00 18.04
N ARG A 16 -11.24 1.91 18.90
CA ARG A 16 -11.21 1.69 20.35
C ARG A 16 -11.84 0.36 20.72
N GLY A 17 -11.16 -0.40 21.58
CA GLY A 17 -11.57 -1.73 22.02
C GLY A 17 -11.09 -2.88 21.14
N GLU A 18 -10.49 -2.59 20.01
CA GLU A 18 -9.82 -3.58 19.16
C GLU A 18 -8.31 -3.61 19.44
N VAL A 19 -7.68 -4.75 19.26
CA VAL A 19 -6.21 -4.88 19.29
C VAL A 19 -5.69 -4.66 17.88
N VAL A 20 -4.89 -3.59 17.69
CA VAL A 20 -4.29 -3.26 16.40
C VAL A 20 -2.79 -3.44 16.48
N ASN A 21 -2.24 -4.32 15.64
CA ASN A 21 -0.80 -4.48 15.47
C ASN A 21 -0.37 -3.70 14.22
N VAL A 22 0.37 -2.62 14.41
CA VAL A 22 0.84 -1.78 13.32
C VAL A 22 2.23 -2.22 12.89
N HIS A 23 2.44 -2.36 11.59
CA HIS A 23 3.72 -2.61 10.94
C HIS A 23 4.07 -1.40 10.10
N LEU A 24 5.01 -0.57 10.57
CA LEU A 24 5.40 0.68 9.92
C LEU A 24 6.71 0.50 9.15
N LEU A 25 6.62 0.67 7.82
CA LEU A 25 7.77 0.65 6.93
C LEU A 25 8.33 2.07 6.80
N HIS A 26 9.64 2.24 6.92
CA HIS A 26 10.28 3.56 6.90
C HIS A 26 11.72 3.47 6.36
N ASP A 27 12.26 4.62 5.94
CA ASP A 27 13.61 4.81 5.42
C ASP A 27 14.53 5.58 6.37
N HIS A 28 14.04 5.93 7.56
CA HIS A 28 14.79 6.76 8.49
C HIS A 28 15.36 5.96 9.66
N ASP A 29 16.66 6.05 9.88
CA ASP A 29 17.36 5.42 11.02
C ASP A 29 17.46 6.38 12.24
N SER A 30 16.51 7.30 12.39
CA SER A 30 16.47 8.25 13.49
C SER A 30 15.41 7.92 14.52
N ALA A 31 15.83 7.49 15.71
CA ALA A 31 14.93 7.25 16.84
C ALA A 31 14.07 8.50 17.15
N ALA A 32 14.65 9.70 17.09
CA ALA A 32 13.95 10.95 17.35
C ALA A 32 12.74 11.18 16.42
N LEU A 33 12.77 10.64 15.18
CA LEU A 33 11.66 10.71 14.26
C LEU A 33 10.57 9.67 14.57
N LEU A 34 10.94 8.51 15.12
CA LEU A 34 10.03 7.41 15.41
C LEU A 34 9.42 7.50 16.82
N ASP A 35 10.06 8.19 17.76
CA ASP A 35 9.60 8.30 19.15
C ASP A 35 8.19 8.92 19.30
N PRO A 36 7.81 9.97 18.56
CA PRO A 36 6.44 10.48 18.59
C PRO A 36 5.40 9.42 18.13
N ILE A 37 5.76 8.60 17.15
CA ILE A 37 4.91 7.51 16.65
C ILE A 37 4.76 6.42 17.72
N ARG A 38 5.86 6.04 18.40
CA ARG A 38 5.83 5.10 19.54
C ARG A 38 4.94 5.62 20.66
N ALA A 39 5.05 6.92 21.00
CA ALA A 39 4.26 7.55 22.04
C ALA A 39 2.76 7.51 21.72
N ILE A 40 2.37 7.73 20.46
CA ILE A 40 0.98 7.61 20.02
C ILE A 40 0.48 6.18 20.25
N ALA A 41 1.18 5.16 19.76
CA ALA A 41 0.76 3.76 19.93
C ALA A 41 0.65 3.38 21.42
N ALA A 42 1.63 3.79 22.24
CA ALA A 42 1.62 3.54 23.66
C ALA A 42 0.43 4.20 24.39
N SER A 43 0.03 5.42 23.99
CA SER A 43 -1.12 6.12 24.59
C SER A 43 -2.46 5.42 24.36
N TYR A 44 -2.55 4.61 23.30
CA TYR A 44 -3.72 3.77 23.00
C TYR A 44 -3.51 2.30 23.38
N GLN A 45 -2.39 1.95 24.04
CA GLN A 45 -2.05 0.56 24.41
C GLN A 45 -2.02 -0.39 23.18
N GLN A 46 -1.57 0.13 22.04
CA GLN A 46 -1.46 -0.60 20.78
C GLN A 46 -0.02 -0.99 20.48
N ASN A 47 0.17 -2.02 19.69
CA ASN A 47 1.49 -2.50 19.29
C ASN A 47 1.93 -1.84 17.99
N ILE A 48 3.23 -1.48 17.93
CA ILE A 48 3.84 -0.99 16.69
C ILE A 48 5.21 -1.62 16.47
N HIS A 49 5.43 -2.11 15.28
CA HIS A 49 6.67 -2.69 14.79
C HIS A 49 7.23 -1.82 13.68
N PHE A 50 8.52 -1.54 13.72
CA PHE A 50 9.19 -0.68 12.75
C PHE A 50 10.09 -1.52 11.85
N TYR A 51 10.01 -1.27 10.54
CA TYR A 51 10.80 -1.96 9.53
C TYR A 51 11.55 -0.94 8.69
N LEU A 52 12.88 -0.92 8.86
CA LEU A 52 13.77 -0.08 8.06
C LEU A 52 13.90 -0.70 6.66
N ILE A 53 13.57 0.08 5.65
CA ILE A 53 13.73 -0.29 4.24
C ILE A 53 15.01 0.35 3.72
N ASN A 54 15.83 -0.45 3.02
CA ASN A 54 16.94 0.09 2.25
C ASN A 54 16.43 0.48 0.86
N ASP A 55 16.47 1.76 0.54
CA ASP A 55 16.01 2.32 -0.74
C ASP A 55 16.81 1.80 -1.95
N ASP A 56 18.03 1.29 -1.74
CA ASP A 56 18.88 0.75 -2.82
C ASP A 56 18.18 -0.37 -3.63
N ILE A 57 17.27 -1.10 -2.98
CA ILE A 57 16.48 -2.14 -3.66
C ILE A 57 15.57 -1.58 -4.76
N PHE A 58 15.25 -0.29 -4.71
CA PHE A 58 14.38 0.40 -5.66
C PHE A 58 15.14 1.38 -6.57
N GLU A 59 16.48 1.40 -6.56
CA GLU A 59 17.29 2.39 -7.30
C GLU A 59 16.95 2.47 -8.81
N HIS A 60 16.45 1.38 -9.40
CA HIS A 60 16.04 1.32 -10.80
C HIS A 60 14.56 1.61 -11.04
N PHE A 61 13.80 1.93 -9.99
CA PHE A 61 12.39 2.23 -10.12
C PHE A 61 12.20 3.71 -10.48
N PRO A 62 11.23 4.05 -11.34
CA PRO A 62 11.02 5.43 -11.76
C PRO A 62 10.51 6.29 -10.60
N ILE A 63 11.18 7.42 -10.34
CA ILE A 63 10.75 8.43 -9.38
C ILE A 63 10.58 9.75 -10.15
N GLY A 64 9.56 10.53 -9.82
CA GLY A 64 9.42 11.90 -10.30
C GLY A 64 8.95 12.05 -11.75
N LEU A 65 8.34 11.02 -12.34
CA LEU A 65 7.78 11.08 -13.69
C LEU A 65 6.32 11.57 -13.73
N ASP A 66 5.81 12.15 -12.66
CA ASP A 66 4.48 12.76 -12.71
C ASP A 66 4.53 14.09 -13.46
N PHE A 67 4.14 14.04 -14.73
CA PHE A 67 4.15 15.18 -15.66
C PHE A 67 3.13 16.28 -15.33
N GLN A 68 2.33 16.14 -14.25
CA GLN A 68 1.26 17.07 -13.92
C GLN A 68 1.39 17.76 -12.55
N LEU A 69 2.26 17.28 -11.69
CA LEU A 69 2.53 17.90 -10.39
C LEU A 69 4.03 18.21 -10.30
N ASP A 70 4.44 19.31 -10.95
CA ASP A 70 5.74 19.91 -10.70
C ASP A 70 5.93 20.08 -9.17
N HIS A 71 6.98 19.46 -8.61
CA HIS A 71 7.59 19.80 -7.32
C HIS A 71 7.17 19.08 -6.02
N VAL A 72 6.41 18.02 -6.01
CA VAL A 72 6.39 17.17 -4.81
C VAL A 72 7.25 15.94 -5.09
N GLY A 73 8.46 15.90 -4.52
CA GLY A 73 9.40 14.81 -4.71
C GLY A 73 8.78 13.49 -4.26
N THR A 74 8.43 12.64 -5.22
CA THR A 74 8.05 11.26 -4.94
C THR A 74 9.28 10.56 -4.41
N SER A 75 9.20 9.97 -3.23
CA SER A 75 10.28 9.15 -2.66
C SER A 75 10.07 7.68 -3.03
N PHE A 76 11.10 6.85 -2.84
CA PHE A 76 10.96 5.39 -2.99
C PHE A 76 9.92 4.79 -2.04
N ALA A 77 9.52 5.51 -0.99
CA ALA A 77 8.48 5.06 -0.05
C ALA A 77 7.17 4.64 -0.74
N THR A 78 6.85 5.19 -1.93
CA THR A 78 5.70 4.74 -2.73
C THR A 78 5.78 3.26 -3.10
N TYR A 79 6.99 2.69 -3.20
CA TYR A 79 7.22 1.30 -3.58
C TYR A 79 7.36 0.33 -2.39
N TYR A 80 7.44 0.81 -1.14
CA TYR A 80 7.62 -0.05 0.03
C TYR A 80 6.50 -1.08 0.16
N ARG A 81 5.28 -0.73 -0.24
CA ARG A 81 4.15 -1.68 -0.24
C ARG A 81 4.37 -2.90 -1.14
N LEU A 82 5.22 -2.81 -2.16
CA LEU A 82 5.55 -3.94 -3.02
C LEU A 82 6.42 -4.98 -2.29
N TYR A 83 7.07 -4.57 -1.19
CA TYR A 83 7.99 -5.41 -0.41
C TYR A 83 7.32 -6.07 0.82
N LEU A 84 6.04 -5.84 1.04
CA LEU A 84 5.31 -6.30 2.24
C LEU A 84 5.47 -7.80 2.52
N ALA A 85 5.39 -8.64 1.49
CA ALA A 85 5.45 -10.08 1.64
C ALA A 85 6.82 -10.60 2.09
N GLU A 86 7.88 -9.85 1.80
CA GLU A 86 9.27 -10.23 2.12
C GLU A 86 9.69 -9.70 3.50
N ILE A 87 9.24 -8.49 3.86
CA ILE A 87 9.70 -7.84 5.08
C ILE A 87 8.85 -8.21 6.31
N LEU A 88 7.57 -8.51 6.12
CA LEU A 88 6.72 -8.89 7.25
C LEU A 88 6.94 -10.35 7.66
N PRO A 89 6.80 -10.67 8.97
CA PRO A 89 6.91 -12.02 9.48
C PRO A 89 6.11 -13.05 8.67
N ALA A 90 6.69 -14.25 8.50
CA ALA A 90 6.13 -15.29 7.64
C ALA A 90 4.78 -15.85 8.12
N ASP A 91 4.47 -15.70 9.39
CA ASP A 91 3.22 -16.11 10.04
C ASP A 91 2.08 -15.09 9.84
N ILE A 92 2.37 -13.92 9.26
CA ILE A 92 1.34 -12.93 8.90
C ILE A 92 0.87 -13.22 7.47
N ASP A 93 -0.32 -13.78 7.34
CA ASP A 93 -0.89 -14.16 6.04
C ASP A 93 -1.68 -13.03 5.37
N LYS A 94 -2.16 -12.03 6.14
CA LYS A 94 -3.00 -10.93 5.65
C LYS A 94 -2.72 -9.65 6.40
N VAL A 95 -2.77 -8.51 5.69
CA VAL A 95 -2.71 -7.17 6.29
C VAL A 95 -3.71 -6.22 5.62
N ILE A 96 -4.12 -5.16 6.34
CA ILE A 96 -4.67 -3.95 5.74
C ILE A 96 -3.50 -2.99 5.56
N TYR A 97 -3.20 -2.63 4.33
CA TYR A 97 -2.25 -1.58 4.00
C TYR A 97 -2.98 -0.24 3.95
N LEU A 98 -2.39 0.78 4.57
CA LEU A 98 -2.87 2.16 4.54
C LEU A 98 -1.71 3.10 4.22
N ASP A 99 -1.91 4.04 3.31
CA ASP A 99 -0.98 5.15 3.11
C ASP A 99 -0.90 6.02 4.38
N GLY A 100 0.26 6.62 4.61
CA GLY A 100 0.51 7.40 5.83
C GLY A 100 -0.26 8.73 5.92
N ASP A 101 -1.00 9.11 4.89
CA ASP A 101 -1.80 10.33 4.78
C ASP A 101 -3.32 10.07 4.73
N ILE A 102 -3.74 8.83 4.98
CA ILE A 102 -5.16 8.44 5.10
C ILE A 102 -5.73 8.87 6.46
N LEU A 103 -7.01 9.21 6.48
CA LEU A 103 -7.79 9.41 7.70
C LEU A 103 -8.78 8.26 7.88
N VAL A 104 -8.64 7.50 8.97
CA VAL A 104 -9.56 6.40 9.32
C VAL A 104 -10.73 6.98 10.11
N VAL A 105 -11.93 6.90 9.55
CA VAL A 105 -13.13 7.54 10.12
C VAL A 105 -14.14 6.54 10.71
N ASP A 106 -13.90 5.24 10.54
CA ASP A 106 -14.78 4.19 11.05
C ASP A 106 -13.99 2.93 11.41
N LYS A 107 -14.65 1.94 12.01
CA LYS A 107 -14.05 0.65 12.40
C LYS A 107 -13.59 -0.15 11.19
N LEU A 108 -12.39 -0.74 11.28
CA LEU A 108 -11.81 -1.59 10.24
C LEU A 108 -12.19 -3.08 10.38
N VAL A 109 -12.96 -3.48 11.40
CA VAL A 109 -13.29 -4.89 11.67
C VAL A 109 -13.98 -5.55 10.46
N GLU A 110 -14.94 -4.86 9.83
CA GLU A 110 -15.63 -5.39 8.66
C GLU A 110 -14.65 -5.57 7.47
N LEU A 111 -13.80 -4.58 7.24
CA LEU A 111 -12.75 -4.65 6.21
C LEU A 111 -11.76 -5.78 6.51
N TRP A 112 -11.33 -5.91 7.78
CA TRP A 112 -10.45 -7.00 8.20
C TRP A 112 -11.05 -8.38 7.95
N ASN A 113 -12.36 -8.54 8.16
CA ASN A 113 -13.07 -9.80 7.93
C ASN A 113 -13.32 -10.13 6.46
N THR A 114 -12.98 -9.22 5.53
CA THR A 114 -13.04 -9.50 4.10
C THR A 114 -12.12 -10.66 3.74
N SER A 115 -12.69 -11.71 3.14
CA SER A 115 -11.90 -12.85 2.66
C SER A 115 -11.18 -12.51 1.38
N VAL A 116 -9.87 -12.67 1.38
CA VAL A 116 -9.00 -12.52 0.20
C VAL A 116 -8.34 -13.84 -0.19
N GLU A 117 -8.85 -14.97 0.29
CA GLU A 117 -8.24 -16.30 0.12
C GLU A 117 -7.97 -16.64 -1.36
N ASN A 118 -8.88 -16.25 -2.26
CA ASN A 118 -8.78 -16.50 -3.70
C ASN A 118 -8.25 -15.30 -4.49
N TYR A 119 -7.80 -14.24 -3.82
CA TYR A 119 -7.37 -12.99 -4.43
C TYR A 119 -5.98 -12.59 -3.94
N ALA A 120 -5.26 -11.85 -4.76
CA ALA A 120 -4.00 -11.25 -4.38
C ALA A 120 -4.20 -10.07 -3.43
N ILE A 121 -5.27 -9.31 -3.68
CA ILE A 121 -5.67 -8.12 -2.93
C ILE A 121 -7.19 -7.94 -2.94
N ALA A 122 -7.68 -7.11 -2.01
CA ALA A 122 -8.94 -6.41 -2.16
C ALA A 122 -8.70 -4.90 -2.18
N ALA A 123 -9.35 -4.17 -3.09
CA ALA A 123 -9.11 -2.74 -3.32
C ALA A 123 -10.36 -2.02 -3.80
N VAL A 124 -10.40 -0.69 -3.58
CA VAL A 124 -11.47 0.18 -4.04
C VAL A 124 -11.18 0.70 -5.44
N PRO A 125 -12.16 0.77 -6.37
CA PRO A 125 -11.96 1.37 -7.68
C PRO A 125 -11.49 2.83 -7.57
N ASP A 126 -10.50 3.20 -8.37
CA ASP A 126 -10.04 4.58 -8.47
C ASP A 126 -10.94 5.35 -9.45
N SER A 127 -11.84 6.17 -8.90
CA SER A 127 -12.78 6.96 -9.72
C SER A 127 -12.09 8.08 -10.52
N TYR A 128 -10.96 8.57 -10.05
CA TYR A 128 -10.21 9.65 -10.71
C TYR A 128 -9.38 9.12 -11.89
N ASN A 129 -8.72 7.98 -11.72
CA ASN A 129 -7.83 7.38 -12.71
C ASN A 129 -8.50 6.31 -13.60
N ASN A 130 -9.82 6.15 -13.52
CA ASN A 130 -10.57 5.22 -14.36
C ASN A 130 -10.80 5.77 -15.78
N LYS A 131 -9.72 6.16 -16.47
CA LYS A 131 -9.74 6.76 -17.80
C LYS A 131 -9.15 5.80 -18.83
N ILE A 132 -9.67 5.82 -20.06
CA ILE A 132 -9.24 4.91 -21.13
C ILE A 132 -7.74 5.01 -21.43
N GLU A 133 -7.13 6.18 -21.21
CA GLU A 133 -5.71 6.41 -21.44
C GLU A 133 -4.82 5.56 -20.52
N HIS A 134 -5.25 5.32 -19.27
CA HIS A 134 -4.53 4.46 -18.31
C HIS A 134 -4.52 3.01 -18.80
N TYR A 135 -5.65 2.51 -19.27
CA TYR A 135 -5.76 1.14 -19.78
C TYR A 135 -4.96 0.93 -21.05
N ASN A 136 -5.01 1.89 -21.99
CA ASN A 136 -4.22 1.85 -23.22
C ASN A 136 -2.71 1.85 -22.91
N ARG A 137 -2.28 2.70 -21.97
CA ARG A 137 -0.89 2.81 -21.53
C ARG A 137 -0.41 1.53 -20.85
N LEU A 138 -1.21 0.98 -19.95
CA LEU A 138 -0.90 -0.26 -19.21
C LEU A 138 -1.22 -1.53 -20.01
N ARG A 139 -1.87 -1.42 -21.20
CA ARG A 139 -2.19 -2.52 -22.10
C ARG A 139 -3.05 -3.63 -21.48
N TYR A 140 -4.13 -3.26 -20.80
CA TYR A 140 -5.15 -4.22 -20.38
C TYR A 140 -6.56 -3.65 -20.56
N PRO A 141 -7.61 -4.50 -20.68
CA PRO A 141 -8.97 -4.04 -20.95
C PRO A 141 -9.59 -3.21 -19.84
N GLN A 142 -10.28 -2.13 -20.18
CA GLN A 142 -11.00 -1.28 -19.22
C GLN A 142 -12.03 -2.05 -18.38
N THR A 143 -12.59 -3.12 -18.91
CA THR A 143 -13.54 -3.98 -18.20
C THR A 143 -12.99 -4.59 -16.91
N LEU A 144 -11.66 -4.67 -16.78
CA LEU A 144 -11.01 -5.16 -15.57
C LEU A 144 -10.89 -4.09 -14.49
N GLY A 145 -11.15 -2.82 -14.79
CA GLY A 145 -11.14 -1.72 -13.82
C GLY A 145 -9.74 -1.36 -13.32
N TYR A 146 -9.61 -0.14 -12.82
CA TYR A 146 -8.40 0.40 -12.19
C TYR A 146 -8.73 0.74 -10.74
N PHE A 147 -7.88 0.37 -9.78
CA PHE A 147 -8.11 0.57 -8.34
C PHE A 147 -7.08 1.53 -7.74
N ASN A 148 -7.49 2.19 -6.66
CA ASN A 148 -6.62 3.02 -5.84
C ASN A 148 -5.76 2.14 -4.92
N ALA A 149 -4.47 2.47 -4.79
CA ALA A 149 -3.51 1.70 -4.02
C ALA A 149 -3.29 2.22 -2.59
N GLY A 150 -3.92 3.32 -2.19
CA GLY A 150 -3.74 3.93 -0.87
C GLY A 150 -4.32 3.12 0.29
N MET A 151 -5.36 2.31 0.01
CA MET A 151 -5.92 1.34 0.95
C MET A 151 -6.10 -0.01 0.27
N LEU A 152 -5.50 -1.07 0.83
CA LEU A 152 -5.55 -2.43 0.30
C LEU A 152 -5.75 -3.45 1.43
N VAL A 153 -6.52 -4.50 1.19
CA VAL A 153 -6.40 -5.73 1.96
C VAL A 153 -5.50 -6.68 1.16
N VAL A 154 -4.33 -7.00 1.71
CA VAL A 154 -3.29 -7.75 1.00
C VAL A 154 -3.23 -9.18 1.50
N ASN A 155 -3.28 -10.15 0.59
CA ASN A 155 -3.04 -11.56 0.85
C ASN A 155 -1.55 -11.86 0.73
N LEU A 156 -0.82 -11.75 1.85
CA LEU A 156 0.63 -11.96 1.89
C LEU A 156 1.01 -13.41 1.58
N LYS A 157 0.18 -14.38 1.98
CA LYS A 157 0.38 -15.79 1.64
C LYS A 157 0.38 -15.97 0.12
N TYR A 158 -0.63 -15.45 -0.58
CA TYR A 158 -0.68 -15.46 -2.03
C TYR A 158 0.56 -14.80 -2.66
N TRP A 159 0.98 -13.64 -2.12
CA TRP A 159 2.14 -12.92 -2.66
C TRP A 159 3.43 -13.74 -2.54
N ARG A 160 3.64 -14.41 -1.40
CA ARG A 160 4.78 -15.31 -1.19
C ARG A 160 4.73 -16.52 -2.11
N GLU A 161 3.60 -17.24 -2.15
CA GLU A 161 3.43 -18.43 -2.99
C GLU A 161 3.60 -18.16 -4.49
N LYS A 162 3.16 -16.98 -4.94
CA LYS A 162 3.26 -16.57 -6.34
C LYS A 162 4.52 -15.78 -6.68
N GLN A 163 5.43 -15.60 -5.71
CA GLN A 163 6.67 -14.84 -5.87
C GLN A 163 6.41 -13.45 -6.49
N VAL A 164 5.45 -12.75 -5.91
CA VAL A 164 4.91 -11.51 -6.50
C VAL A 164 5.97 -10.43 -6.59
N LEU A 165 6.91 -10.34 -5.63
CA LEU A 165 8.01 -9.38 -5.67
C LEU A 165 8.83 -9.49 -6.96
N LEU A 166 9.20 -10.70 -7.38
CA LEU A 166 9.94 -10.89 -8.64
C LEU A 166 9.16 -10.37 -9.84
N LYS A 167 7.83 -10.60 -9.87
CA LYS A 167 6.96 -10.07 -10.93
C LYS A 167 6.88 -8.56 -10.94
N PHE A 168 6.92 -7.92 -9.77
CA PHE A 168 7.00 -6.47 -9.67
C PHE A 168 8.29 -5.94 -10.32
N PHE A 169 9.45 -6.50 -9.94
CA PHE A 169 10.72 -6.10 -10.50
C PHE A 169 10.79 -6.31 -12.02
N ASP A 170 10.39 -7.48 -12.50
CA ASP A 170 10.36 -7.80 -13.93
C ASP A 170 9.45 -6.85 -14.71
N TYR A 171 8.27 -6.53 -14.14
CA TYR A 171 7.34 -5.63 -14.79
C TYR A 171 7.88 -4.19 -14.85
N VAL A 172 8.40 -3.66 -13.75
CA VAL A 172 9.00 -2.32 -13.70
C VAL A 172 10.14 -2.22 -14.68
N LYS A 173 11.10 -3.17 -14.65
CA LYS A 173 12.24 -3.20 -15.54
C LYS A 173 11.85 -3.18 -17.02
N SER A 174 10.77 -3.86 -17.38
CA SER A 174 10.34 -4.01 -18.77
C SER A 174 9.35 -2.95 -19.25
N ASN A 175 8.82 -2.11 -18.35
CA ASN A 175 7.71 -1.20 -18.65
C ASN A 175 7.83 0.18 -17.98
N THR A 176 9.03 0.59 -17.59
CA THR A 176 9.30 1.86 -16.91
C THR A 176 8.62 3.05 -17.58
N GLU A 177 8.65 3.09 -18.93
CA GLU A 177 8.06 4.17 -19.74
C GLU A 177 6.52 4.24 -19.65
N ARG A 178 5.87 3.20 -19.10
CA ARG A 178 4.42 3.15 -18.92
C ARG A 178 3.97 3.50 -17.52
N LEU A 179 4.89 3.59 -16.57
CA LEU A 179 4.55 3.87 -15.17
C LEU A 179 4.45 5.39 -14.97
N ARG A 180 3.26 5.86 -14.61
CA ARG A 180 2.99 7.26 -14.26
C ARG A 180 2.46 7.40 -12.83
N CYS A 181 1.68 6.43 -12.38
CA CYS A 181 1.19 6.33 -11.02
C CYS A 181 2.02 5.29 -10.23
N HIS A 182 3.34 5.22 -10.53
CA HIS A 182 4.33 4.44 -9.80
C HIS A 182 3.87 3.01 -9.46
N ASP A 183 3.86 2.68 -8.18
CA ASP A 183 3.43 1.40 -7.63
C ASP A 183 1.96 1.07 -7.94
N GLN A 184 1.06 2.05 -7.98
CA GLN A 184 -0.35 1.83 -8.30
C GLN A 184 -0.52 1.24 -9.71
N ASP A 185 0.26 1.71 -10.70
CA ASP A 185 0.24 1.14 -12.04
C ASP A 185 0.72 -0.31 -12.06
N VAL A 186 1.79 -0.61 -11.31
CA VAL A 186 2.35 -1.96 -11.19
C VAL A 186 1.33 -2.91 -10.58
N LEU A 187 0.72 -2.52 -9.45
CA LEU A 187 -0.31 -3.31 -8.77
C LEU A 187 -1.53 -3.55 -9.66
N ASN A 188 -2.00 -2.50 -10.35
CA ASN A 188 -3.14 -2.60 -11.26
C ASN A 188 -2.88 -3.55 -12.41
N TYR A 189 -1.70 -3.50 -13.02
CA TYR A 189 -1.36 -4.42 -14.10
C TYR A 189 -1.27 -5.86 -13.61
N LEU A 190 -0.58 -6.11 -12.50
CA LEU A 190 -0.34 -7.48 -12.03
C LEU A 190 -1.57 -8.14 -11.43
N PHE A 191 -2.44 -7.35 -10.78
CA PHE A 191 -3.61 -7.88 -10.08
C PHE A 191 -4.94 -7.61 -10.77
N LYS A 192 -4.94 -7.14 -12.03
CA LYS A 192 -6.17 -6.89 -12.80
C LYS A 192 -7.18 -8.03 -12.75
N ASP A 193 -6.69 -9.27 -12.78
CA ASP A 193 -7.52 -10.52 -12.81
C ASP A 193 -7.62 -11.22 -11.44
N SER A 194 -6.87 -10.75 -10.42
CA SER A 194 -6.78 -11.41 -9.11
C SER A 194 -7.07 -10.47 -7.94
N LYS A 195 -7.89 -9.44 -8.17
CA LYS A 195 -8.38 -8.54 -7.12
C LYS A 195 -9.83 -8.78 -6.77
N LEU A 196 -10.18 -8.57 -5.51
CA LEU A 196 -11.55 -8.40 -5.05
C LEU A 196 -11.88 -6.91 -5.05
N VAL A 197 -12.99 -6.53 -5.68
CA VAL A 197 -13.45 -5.13 -5.71
C VAL A 197 -14.23 -4.82 -4.44
N LEU A 198 -13.77 -3.81 -3.70
CA LEU A 198 -14.41 -3.33 -2.49
C LEU A 198 -15.42 -2.20 -2.77
N PRO A 199 -16.43 -2.03 -1.91
CA PRO A 199 -17.31 -0.86 -1.94
C PRO A 199 -16.55 0.46 -1.78
N ILE A 200 -17.04 1.53 -2.45
CA ILE A 200 -16.44 2.88 -2.44
C ILE A 200 -16.31 3.50 -1.04
N ARG A 201 -17.11 3.05 -0.08
CA ARG A 201 -17.06 3.56 1.31
C ARG A 201 -15.74 3.30 2.03
N TYR A 202 -14.86 2.45 1.50
CA TYR A 202 -13.58 2.12 2.11
C TYR A 202 -12.43 2.99 1.61
N ASN A 203 -12.66 3.86 0.62
CA ASN A 203 -11.63 4.82 0.15
C ASN A 203 -12.25 6.00 -0.61
#